data_94a80a3d89d84996ffb6ad7a2c2999c4
#
_entry.id   94a80a3d89d84996ffb6ad7a2c2999c4
#
_cell.length_a   1.000
_cell.length_b   1.000
_cell.length_c   1.000
_cell.angle_alpha   90.00
_cell.angle_beta   90.00
_cell.angle_gamma   90.00
#
_symmetry.space_group_name_H-M   'P 1'
#
loop_
_entity.id
_entity.type
_entity.pdbx_description
1 polymer ?
#
loop_
_entity_poly.entity_id
_entity_poly.type
_entity_poly.pdbx_seq_one_letter_code
_entity_poly.pdbx_strand_id
1 'polypeptide(L)'
;MSAMEYSGPERRRRAGEERTRILIVDSHVLFRVGIAQILSKEGDLEVVGEAEDARSAMDAALETSPNIILMDLALPAPGGIDATQKIKRELPSVSIIVFAGQEDEDALFEAIKAGAAAFVLKDINPHDLVSIIHRVSNGEYLINDKVFSQPSVASRVLKEFRELAIYGQDAAPIFAPLSPREVEILDNIAQGMTNKQVAYTLSISEQTVKNHMSSILRKLSVNDRTQAVVYAMRQGWIKMPED
;
A
#
# COMPACT_ATOMS: atom_id res chain seq x y z
N MET A 1 39.84 27.50 -22.11
CA MET A 1 39.49 26.74 -20.89
C MET A 1 38.08 26.29 -21.11
N SER A 2 37.94 25.01 -21.48
CA SER A 2 36.68 24.38 -21.84
C SER A 2 35.98 23.87 -20.59
N ALA A 3 34.72 24.27 -20.39
CA ALA A 3 33.87 23.72 -19.31
C ALA A 3 33.49 22.27 -19.67
N MET A 4 33.94 21.32 -18.86
CA MET A 4 33.45 19.94 -18.91
C MET A 4 32.02 19.92 -18.38
N GLU A 5 31.04 19.64 -19.25
CA GLU A 5 29.70 19.22 -18.85
C GLU A 5 29.77 17.85 -18.19
N TYR A 6 29.39 17.82 -16.92
CA TYR A 6 29.25 16.60 -16.14
C TYR A 6 27.88 15.98 -16.49
N SER A 7 27.87 15.05 -17.46
CA SER A 7 26.72 14.20 -17.71
C SER A 7 26.71 13.10 -16.66
N GLY A 8 25.80 13.19 -15.70
CA GLY A 8 25.52 12.13 -14.75
C GLY A 8 25.13 10.83 -15.47
N PRO A 9 25.29 9.65 -14.83
CA PRO A 9 25.03 8.37 -15.48
C PRO A 9 23.53 8.24 -15.81
N GLU A 10 23.21 8.27 -17.10
CA GLU A 10 21.92 7.83 -17.61
C GLU A 10 21.69 6.38 -17.12
N ARG A 11 20.73 6.18 -16.23
CA ARG A 11 20.24 4.84 -15.85
C ARG A 11 19.68 4.21 -17.12
N ARG A 12 20.44 3.31 -17.74
CA ARG A 12 19.97 2.47 -18.85
C ARG A 12 18.74 1.71 -18.38
N ARG A 13 17.58 2.04 -18.97
CA ARG A 13 16.31 1.35 -18.80
C ARG A 13 16.52 -0.13 -19.12
N ARG A 14 16.18 -1.02 -18.20
CA ARG A 14 15.94 -2.42 -18.54
C ARG A 14 14.58 -2.46 -19.22
N ALA A 15 14.56 -2.83 -20.50
CA ALA A 15 13.33 -3.08 -21.24
C ALA A 15 12.61 -4.25 -20.57
N GLY A 16 11.40 -4.00 -19.99
CA GLY A 16 10.56 -5.02 -19.37
C GLY A 16 10.08 -4.75 -17.94
N GLU A 17 10.47 -3.63 -17.29
CA GLU A 17 9.89 -3.27 -15.99
C GLU A 17 8.51 -2.60 -16.22
N GLU A 18 7.45 -3.24 -15.74
CA GLU A 18 6.09 -2.65 -15.74
C GLU A 18 6.10 -1.38 -14.90
N ARG A 19 5.52 -0.30 -15.43
CA ARG A 19 5.39 0.96 -14.70
C ARG A 19 4.41 0.80 -13.56
N THR A 20 4.70 1.45 -12.43
CA THR A 20 3.74 1.55 -11.33
C THR A 20 2.58 2.44 -11.75
N ARG A 21 1.38 1.87 -11.83
CA ARG A 21 0.14 2.50 -12.28
C ARG A 21 -0.52 3.23 -11.11
N ILE A 22 -0.74 4.53 -11.24
CA ILE A 22 -1.19 5.42 -10.17
C ILE A 22 -2.51 6.08 -10.56
N LEU A 23 -3.52 5.97 -9.68
CA LEU A 23 -4.76 6.73 -9.75
C LEU A 23 -4.69 7.88 -8.74
N ILE A 24 -5.00 9.10 -9.16
CA ILE A 24 -5.02 10.29 -8.30
C ILE A 24 -6.46 10.64 -7.97
N VAL A 25 -6.78 10.75 -6.68
CA VAL A 25 -8.13 11.05 -6.19
C VAL A 25 -8.08 12.25 -5.24
N ASP A 26 -8.56 13.38 -5.72
CA ASP A 26 -8.63 14.65 -4.96
C ASP A 26 -9.67 15.56 -5.57
N SER A 27 -10.44 16.26 -4.76
CA SER A 27 -11.45 17.22 -5.27
C SER A 27 -10.83 18.51 -5.86
N HIS A 28 -9.56 18.82 -5.50
CA HIS A 28 -8.84 20.02 -5.94
C HIS A 28 -8.11 19.77 -7.25
N VAL A 29 -8.60 20.32 -8.34
CA VAL A 29 -8.02 20.16 -9.69
C VAL A 29 -6.53 20.53 -9.73
N LEU A 30 -6.14 21.65 -9.12
CA LEU A 30 -4.74 22.10 -9.14
C LEU A 30 -3.81 21.14 -8.40
N PHE A 31 -4.27 20.48 -7.34
CA PHE A 31 -3.50 19.48 -6.63
C PHE A 31 -3.28 18.24 -7.50
N ARG A 32 -4.34 17.74 -8.16
CA ARG A 32 -4.22 16.62 -9.12
C ARG A 32 -3.25 16.91 -10.23
N VAL A 33 -3.39 18.08 -10.88
CA VAL A 33 -2.46 18.52 -11.95
C VAL A 33 -1.03 18.61 -11.44
N GLY A 34 -0.82 19.18 -10.25
CA GLY A 34 0.51 19.27 -9.63
C GLY A 34 1.15 17.91 -9.39
N ILE A 35 0.41 16.98 -8.81
CA ILE A 35 0.88 15.60 -8.58
C ILE A 35 1.17 14.90 -9.91
N ALA A 36 0.25 14.96 -10.88
CA ALA A 36 0.45 14.36 -12.20
C ALA A 36 1.72 14.88 -12.88
N GLN A 37 1.99 16.19 -12.76
CA GLN A 37 3.20 16.78 -13.33
C GLN A 37 4.49 16.37 -12.60
N ILE A 38 4.43 16.14 -11.27
CA ILE A 38 5.56 15.58 -10.53
C ILE A 38 5.85 14.17 -11.01
N LEU A 39 4.83 13.32 -11.05
CA LEU A 39 4.96 11.90 -11.41
C LEU A 39 5.36 11.69 -12.88
N SER A 40 4.97 12.58 -13.79
CA SER A 40 5.33 12.47 -15.22
C SER A 40 6.84 12.58 -15.50
N LYS A 41 7.63 13.08 -14.54
CA LYS A 41 9.09 13.16 -14.63
C LYS A 41 9.78 11.83 -14.29
N GLU A 42 9.06 10.92 -13.64
CA GLU A 42 9.56 9.60 -13.27
C GLU A 42 9.22 8.59 -14.38
N GLY A 43 10.24 7.91 -14.89
CA GLY A 43 10.06 7.04 -16.07
C GLY A 43 9.37 5.71 -15.77
N ASP A 44 9.29 5.33 -14.50
CA ASP A 44 8.74 4.08 -13.95
C ASP A 44 7.38 4.26 -13.26
N LEU A 45 6.85 5.50 -13.23
CA LEU A 45 5.53 5.82 -12.72
C LEU A 45 4.60 6.21 -13.88
N GLU A 46 3.32 5.85 -13.80
CA GLU A 46 2.31 6.16 -14.79
C GLU A 46 1.00 6.56 -14.11
N VAL A 47 0.53 7.78 -14.35
CA VAL A 47 -0.81 8.20 -13.92
C VAL A 47 -1.81 7.61 -14.91
N VAL A 48 -2.62 6.66 -14.43
CA VAL A 48 -3.60 5.92 -15.25
C VAL A 48 -5.01 6.47 -15.17
N GLY A 49 -5.26 7.43 -14.27
CA GLY A 49 -6.55 8.08 -14.12
C GLY A 49 -6.56 9.14 -13.04
N GLU A 50 -7.61 9.94 -13.04
CA GLU A 50 -7.93 10.93 -12.02
C GLU A 50 -9.39 10.81 -11.61
N ALA A 51 -9.70 11.11 -10.34
CA ALA A 51 -11.05 11.16 -9.83
C ALA A 51 -11.20 12.33 -8.83
N GLU A 52 -12.42 12.85 -8.66
CA GLU A 52 -12.66 13.99 -7.81
C GLU A 52 -13.52 13.67 -6.57
N ASP A 53 -14.08 12.47 -6.51
CA ASP A 53 -14.91 11.99 -5.41
C ASP A 53 -14.77 10.46 -5.22
N ALA A 54 -15.40 9.94 -4.15
CA ALA A 54 -15.33 8.54 -3.78
C ALA A 54 -15.98 7.59 -4.81
N ARG A 55 -17.01 8.06 -5.54
CA ARG A 55 -17.69 7.25 -6.55
C ARG A 55 -16.84 7.11 -7.81
N SER A 56 -16.42 8.22 -8.38
CA SER A 56 -15.53 8.24 -9.54
C SER A 56 -14.20 7.54 -9.27
N ALA A 57 -13.70 7.59 -8.01
CA ALA A 57 -12.52 6.86 -7.59
C ALA A 57 -12.70 5.33 -7.71
N MET A 58 -13.84 4.79 -7.27
CA MET A 58 -14.13 3.36 -7.39
C MET A 58 -14.25 2.94 -8.86
N ASP A 59 -15.03 3.70 -9.64
CA ASP A 59 -15.24 3.40 -11.07
C ASP A 59 -13.90 3.42 -11.82
N ALA A 60 -13.09 4.46 -11.61
CA ALA A 60 -11.75 4.56 -12.20
C ALA A 60 -10.79 3.45 -11.72
N ALA A 61 -10.85 3.04 -10.45
CA ALA A 61 -10.01 1.96 -9.93
C ALA A 61 -10.34 0.61 -10.58
N LEU A 62 -11.63 0.32 -10.81
CA LEU A 62 -12.06 -0.89 -11.50
C LEU A 62 -11.66 -0.87 -12.99
N GLU A 63 -11.78 0.27 -13.66
CA GLU A 63 -11.46 0.42 -15.07
C GLU A 63 -9.95 0.38 -15.34
N THR A 64 -9.18 1.11 -14.53
CA THR A 64 -7.74 1.28 -14.79
C THR A 64 -6.85 0.27 -14.08
N SER A 65 -7.35 -0.50 -13.10
CA SER A 65 -6.57 -1.46 -12.32
C SER A 65 -5.23 -0.87 -11.82
N PRO A 66 -5.23 0.18 -10.99
CA PRO A 66 -4.01 0.83 -10.51
C PRO A 66 -3.28 -0.06 -9.50
N ASN A 67 -1.95 0.11 -9.40
CA ASN A 67 -1.16 -0.47 -8.32
C ASN A 67 -1.29 0.36 -7.02
N ILE A 68 -1.35 1.70 -7.19
CA ILE A 68 -1.41 2.66 -6.09
C ILE A 68 -2.51 3.68 -6.36
N ILE A 69 -3.26 4.03 -5.31
CA ILE A 69 -4.18 5.15 -5.31
C ILE A 69 -3.64 6.22 -4.35
N LEU A 70 -3.53 7.45 -4.84
CA LEU A 70 -3.28 8.64 -4.03
C LEU A 70 -4.63 9.25 -3.67
N MET A 71 -5.04 9.14 -2.40
CA MET A 71 -6.40 9.43 -1.93
C MET A 71 -6.43 10.64 -1.01
N ASP A 72 -7.16 11.67 -1.37
CA ASP A 72 -7.46 12.79 -0.46
C ASP A 72 -8.46 12.36 0.63
N LEU A 73 -8.13 12.61 1.89
CA LEU A 73 -9.06 12.37 3.01
C LEU A 73 -10.23 13.38 3.02
N ALA A 74 -10.00 14.59 2.51
CA ALA A 74 -11.00 15.68 2.51
C ALA A 74 -11.96 15.64 1.30
N LEU A 75 -12.19 14.46 0.72
CA LEU A 75 -13.19 14.30 -0.34
C LEU A 75 -14.58 14.64 0.17
N PRO A 76 -15.49 15.11 -0.71
CA PRO A 76 -16.92 15.21 -0.40
C PRO A 76 -17.48 13.86 0.09
N ALA A 77 -18.51 13.92 0.94
CA ALA A 77 -19.15 12.71 1.46
C ALA A 77 -19.52 11.71 0.34
N PRO A 78 -19.18 10.42 0.53
CA PRO A 78 -18.83 9.70 1.77
C PRO A 78 -17.40 9.86 2.28
N GLY A 79 -16.52 10.67 1.67
CA GLY A 79 -15.18 10.97 2.17
C GLY A 79 -14.09 9.97 1.78
N GLY A 80 -12.82 10.39 1.97
CA GLY A 80 -11.65 9.60 1.55
C GLY A 80 -11.43 8.35 2.39
N ILE A 81 -11.79 8.35 3.68
CA ILE A 81 -11.73 7.17 4.55
C ILE A 81 -12.69 6.09 4.07
N ASP A 82 -13.98 6.44 3.86
CA ASP A 82 -14.99 5.50 3.37
C ASP A 82 -14.62 4.96 1.98
N ALA A 83 -14.12 5.82 1.09
CA ALA A 83 -13.61 5.42 -0.22
C ALA A 83 -12.45 4.41 -0.08
N THR A 84 -11.48 4.69 0.80
CA THR A 84 -10.35 3.81 1.08
C THR A 84 -10.83 2.45 1.56
N GLN A 85 -11.72 2.41 2.56
CA GLN A 85 -12.25 1.17 3.11
C GLN A 85 -13.01 0.35 2.05
N LYS A 86 -13.85 1.00 1.24
CA LYS A 86 -14.62 0.34 0.18
C LYS A 86 -13.71 -0.21 -0.91
N ILE A 87 -12.74 0.57 -1.39
CA ILE A 87 -11.79 0.14 -2.40
C ILE A 87 -10.94 -1.01 -1.87
N LYS A 88 -10.46 -0.96 -0.63
CA LYS A 88 -9.68 -2.05 -0.03
C LYS A 88 -10.47 -3.36 0.12
N ARG A 89 -11.79 -3.28 0.26
CA ARG A 89 -12.67 -4.46 0.31
C ARG A 89 -12.85 -5.09 -1.06
N GLU A 90 -13.04 -4.27 -2.10
CA GLU A 90 -13.28 -4.73 -3.48
C GLU A 90 -11.97 -5.07 -4.21
N LEU A 91 -10.92 -4.31 -3.96
CA LEU A 91 -9.61 -4.40 -4.61
C LEU A 91 -8.49 -4.51 -3.55
N PRO A 92 -8.37 -5.63 -2.82
CA PRO A 92 -7.43 -5.76 -1.71
C PRO A 92 -5.95 -5.60 -2.10
N SER A 93 -5.60 -5.90 -3.35
CA SER A 93 -4.24 -5.80 -3.89
C SER A 93 -3.76 -4.35 -4.11
N VAL A 94 -4.69 -3.41 -4.27
CA VAL A 94 -4.35 -1.99 -4.49
C VAL A 94 -3.80 -1.37 -3.21
N SER A 95 -2.65 -0.73 -3.29
CA SER A 95 -2.11 0.06 -2.18
C SER A 95 -2.69 1.47 -2.19
N ILE A 96 -3.05 2.00 -1.01
CA ILE A 96 -3.63 3.34 -0.90
C ILE A 96 -2.74 4.20 -0.04
N ILE A 97 -2.27 5.34 -0.58
CA ILE A 97 -1.58 6.41 0.12
C ILE A 97 -2.58 7.52 0.35
N VAL A 98 -2.87 7.84 1.60
CA VAL A 98 -3.83 8.89 1.93
C VAL A 98 -3.13 10.23 2.15
N PHE A 99 -3.73 11.30 1.64
CA PHE A 99 -3.31 12.68 1.87
C PHE A 99 -4.21 13.37 2.87
N ALA A 100 -3.60 14.03 3.86
CA ALA A 100 -4.26 14.89 4.83
C ALA A 100 -3.78 16.33 4.70
N GLY A 101 -4.65 17.29 4.99
CA GLY A 101 -4.29 18.71 4.98
C GLY A 101 -3.46 19.13 6.21
N GLN A 102 -3.58 18.40 7.32
CA GLN A 102 -2.87 18.65 8.57
C GLN A 102 -2.66 17.34 9.34
N GLU A 103 -1.74 17.36 10.31
CA GLU A 103 -1.61 16.23 11.24
C GLU A 103 -2.84 16.13 12.14
N ASP A 104 -3.45 14.94 12.17
CA ASP A 104 -4.61 14.62 12.97
C ASP A 104 -4.54 13.14 13.37
N GLU A 105 -4.45 12.88 14.68
CA GLU A 105 -4.36 11.52 15.23
C GLU A 105 -5.63 10.69 14.94
N ASP A 106 -6.81 11.32 14.93
CA ASP A 106 -8.05 10.63 14.62
C ASP A 106 -8.11 10.24 13.14
N ALA A 107 -7.72 11.16 12.25
CA ALA A 107 -7.62 10.88 10.83
C ALA A 107 -6.58 9.78 10.53
N LEU A 108 -5.43 9.80 11.20
CA LEU A 108 -4.41 8.75 11.09
C LEU A 108 -4.97 7.40 11.57
N PHE A 109 -5.64 7.36 12.71
CA PHE A 109 -6.24 6.14 13.25
C PHE A 109 -7.30 5.56 12.30
N GLU A 110 -8.19 6.37 11.75
CA GLU A 110 -9.20 5.92 10.79
C GLU A 110 -8.57 5.48 9.46
N ALA A 111 -7.49 6.14 8.99
CA ALA A 111 -6.76 5.71 7.81
C ALA A 111 -6.11 4.32 8.00
N ILE A 112 -5.58 4.04 9.21
CA ILE A 112 -5.06 2.72 9.57
C ILE A 112 -6.17 1.67 9.49
N LYS A 113 -7.33 1.95 10.10
CA LYS A 113 -8.50 1.04 10.09
C LYS A 113 -9.02 0.80 8.67
N ALA A 114 -8.99 1.81 7.82
CA ALA A 114 -9.37 1.70 6.42
C ALA A 114 -8.37 0.90 5.56
N GLY A 115 -7.18 0.60 6.08
CA GLY A 115 -6.14 -0.18 5.40
C GLY A 115 -5.24 0.64 4.48
N ALA A 116 -5.03 1.92 4.77
CA ALA A 116 -4.06 2.74 4.05
C ALA A 116 -2.63 2.23 4.24
N ALA A 117 -1.81 2.29 3.18
CA ALA A 117 -0.40 1.88 3.21
C ALA A 117 0.52 3.00 3.73
N ALA A 118 0.13 4.25 3.50
CA ALA A 118 0.85 5.42 4.00
C ALA A 118 -0.12 6.56 4.30
N PHE A 119 0.28 7.43 5.23
CA PHE A 119 -0.41 8.67 5.57
C PHE A 119 0.57 9.84 5.36
N VAL A 120 0.20 10.77 4.49
CA VAL A 120 1.07 11.84 3.99
C VAL A 120 0.37 13.18 4.12
N LEU A 121 1.10 14.23 4.49
CA LEU A 121 0.56 15.59 4.47
C LEU A 121 0.66 16.20 3.07
N LYS A 122 -0.30 17.04 2.71
CA LYS A 122 -0.33 17.71 1.39
C LYS A 122 0.82 18.70 1.15
N ASP A 123 1.52 19.11 2.20
CA ASP A 123 2.71 19.98 2.16
C ASP A 123 4.03 19.23 1.96
N ILE A 124 3.96 17.90 1.72
CA ILE A 124 5.14 17.07 1.43
C ILE A 124 5.91 17.61 0.21
N ASN A 125 7.24 17.54 0.27
CA ASN A 125 8.03 17.88 -0.91
C ASN A 125 7.93 16.77 -2.00
N PRO A 126 8.10 17.14 -3.29
CA PRO A 126 7.95 16.21 -4.42
C PRO A 126 8.87 14.98 -4.35
N HIS A 127 10.11 15.15 -3.92
CA HIS A 127 11.09 14.06 -3.85
C HIS A 127 10.68 13.00 -2.81
N ASP A 128 10.19 13.44 -1.64
CA ASP A 128 9.76 12.53 -0.59
C ASP A 128 8.48 11.79 -1.00
N LEU A 129 7.56 12.46 -1.70
CA LEU A 129 6.37 11.80 -2.25
C LEU A 129 6.75 10.66 -3.21
N VAL A 130 7.65 10.93 -4.17
CA VAL A 130 8.15 9.91 -5.11
C VAL A 130 8.81 8.75 -4.35
N SER A 131 9.63 9.06 -3.35
CA SER A 131 10.27 8.04 -2.49
C SER A 131 9.23 7.16 -1.77
N ILE A 132 8.17 7.75 -1.20
CA ILE A 132 7.07 7.04 -0.55
C ILE A 132 6.35 6.13 -1.56
N ILE A 133 6.04 6.63 -2.76
CA ILE A 133 5.39 5.85 -3.82
C ILE A 133 6.24 4.64 -4.17
N HIS A 134 7.54 4.78 -4.38
CA HIS A 134 8.44 3.66 -4.66
C HIS A 134 8.51 2.64 -3.52
N ARG A 135 8.54 3.09 -2.28
CA ARG A 135 8.54 2.19 -1.12
C ARG A 135 7.22 1.42 -1.03
N VAL A 136 6.09 2.10 -1.23
CA VAL A 136 4.77 1.47 -1.23
C VAL A 136 4.60 0.50 -2.41
N SER A 137 5.11 0.84 -3.60
CA SER A 137 5.08 -0.07 -4.77
C SER A 137 5.90 -1.34 -4.53
N ASN A 138 6.95 -1.26 -3.71
CA ASN A 138 7.74 -2.42 -3.26
C ASN A 138 7.08 -3.19 -2.10
N GLY A 139 5.85 -2.85 -1.73
CA GLY A 139 5.06 -3.52 -0.69
C GLY A 139 5.37 -3.08 0.75
N GLU A 140 6.01 -1.91 0.96
CA GLU A 140 6.19 -1.38 2.31
C GLU A 140 4.90 -0.73 2.83
N TYR A 141 4.64 -0.91 4.12
CA TYR A 141 3.50 -0.30 4.84
C TYR A 141 4.03 0.81 5.75
N LEU A 142 4.15 2.02 5.22
CA LEU A 142 4.80 3.15 5.89
C LEU A 142 3.93 3.77 6.99
N ILE A 143 2.63 3.50 6.98
CA ILE A 143 1.72 3.98 8.02
C ILE A 143 2.11 3.42 9.41
N ASN A 144 2.73 2.23 9.44
CA ASN A 144 3.19 1.63 10.70
C ASN A 144 4.27 2.47 11.40
N ASP A 145 5.15 3.13 10.64
CA ASP A 145 6.20 4.01 11.21
C ASP A 145 5.57 5.20 11.94
N LYS A 146 4.46 5.73 11.41
CA LYS A 146 3.67 6.79 12.06
C LYS A 146 2.99 6.29 13.34
N VAL A 147 2.46 5.07 13.36
CA VAL A 147 1.85 4.46 14.56
C VAL A 147 2.87 4.34 15.69
N PHE A 148 4.06 3.83 15.39
CA PHE A 148 5.11 3.65 16.42
C PHE A 148 5.66 4.99 16.96
N SER A 149 5.56 6.06 16.18
CA SER A 149 5.97 7.40 16.62
C SER A 149 4.93 8.13 17.49
N GLN A 150 3.68 7.62 17.54
CA GLN A 150 2.56 8.24 18.25
C GLN A 150 1.92 7.25 19.25
N PRO A 151 2.32 7.26 20.55
CA PRO A 151 1.86 6.29 21.54
C PRO A 151 0.35 6.25 21.76
N SER A 152 -0.35 7.39 21.60
CA SER A 152 -1.80 7.50 21.69
C SER A 152 -2.49 6.66 20.58
N VAL A 153 -2.03 6.81 19.35
CA VAL A 153 -2.53 6.05 18.18
C VAL A 153 -2.21 4.57 18.33
N ALA A 154 -0.97 4.21 18.72
CA ALA A 154 -0.57 2.84 18.97
C ALA A 154 -1.46 2.15 20.01
N SER A 155 -1.77 2.85 21.11
CA SER A 155 -2.64 2.32 22.17
C SER A 155 -4.07 2.09 21.70
N ARG A 156 -4.62 2.99 20.86
CA ARG A 156 -5.96 2.86 20.27
C ARG A 156 -6.02 1.68 19.30
N VAL A 157 -5.02 1.55 18.44
CA VAL A 157 -4.90 0.42 17.50
C VAL A 157 -4.86 -0.90 18.26
N LEU A 158 -4.03 -1.02 19.30
CA LEU A 158 -3.95 -2.23 20.14
C LEU A 158 -5.27 -2.54 20.88
N LYS A 159 -6.00 -1.51 21.32
CA LYS A 159 -7.30 -1.68 21.98
C LYS A 159 -8.33 -2.26 20.98
N GLU A 160 -8.43 -1.68 19.80
CA GLU A 160 -9.32 -2.15 18.74
C GLU A 160 -9.04 -3.62 18.38
N PHE A 161 -7.75 -4.01 18.28
CA PHE A 161 -7.37 -5.41 18.06
C PHE A 161 -7.86 -6.35 19.16
N ARG A 162 -7.77 -5.93 20.42
CA ARG A 162 -8.25 -6.77 21.55
C ARG A 162 -9.76 -6.93 21.51
N GLU A 163 -10.49 -5.88 21.19
CA GLU A 163 -11.96 -5.92 21.11
C GLU A 163 -12.41 -6.83 19.97
N LEU A 164 -11.78 -6.75 18.79
CA LEU A 164 -12.06 -7.64 17.66
C LEU A 164 -11.73 -9.11 17.95
N ALA A 165 -10.64 -9.38 18.68
CA ALA A 165 -10.27 -10.73 19.09
C ALA A 165 -11.27 -11.35 20.10
N ILE A 166 -11.99 -10.54 20.88
CA ILE A 166 -12.99 -10.97 21.85
C ILE A 166 -14.35 -11.28 21.18
N TYR A 167 -14.73 -10.52 20.16
CA TYR A 167 -16.04 -10.61 19.50
C TYR A 167 -16.12 -11.52 18.27
N GLY A 168 -15.05 -12.23 17.95
CA GLY A 168 -14.89 -13.42 17.09
C GLY A 168 -15.80 -13.61 15.87
N GLN A 169 -15.19 -13.94 14.78
CA GLN A 169 -15.59 -14.76 13.61
C GLN A 169 -16.21 -14.10 12.37
N ASP A 170 -16.83 -12.90 12.40
CA ASP A 170 -17.46 -12.33 11.19
C ASP A 170 -16.96 -10.94 10.76
N ALA A 171 -16.01 -10.36 11.46
CA ALA A 171 -15.38 -9.10 11.03
C ALA A 171 -14.19 -9.39 10.12
N ALA A 172 -14.31 -9.02 8.84
CA ALA A 172 -13.13 -8.93 7.97
C ALA A 172 -12.04 -8.14 8.69
N PRO A 173 -10.78 -8.60 8.68
CA PRO A 173 -9.72 -7.94 9.43
C PRO A 173 -9.58 -6.49 8.94
N ILE A 174 -9.96 -5.56 9.81
CA ILE A 174 -9.88 -4.11 9.54
C ILE A 174 -8.44 -3.65 9.36
N PHE A 175 -7.49 -4.48 9.77
CA PHE A 175 -6.06 -4.22 9.65
C PHE A 175 -5.30 -5.50 9.37
N ALA A 176 -4.81 -5.68 8.16
CA ALA A 176 -3.82 -6.69 7.87
C ALA A 176 -2.44 -6.09 8.20
N PRO A 177 -1.67 -6.67 9.16
CA PRO A 177 -0.30 -6.21 9.45
C PRO A 177 0.64 -6.46 8.26
N LEU A 178 0.15 -7.17 7.27
CA LEU A 178 0.87 -7.51 6.05
C LEU A 178 0.41 -6.63 4.89
N SER A 179 1.35 -6.23 4.03
CA SER A 179 1.04 -5.60 2.76
C SER A 179 0.33 -6.57 1.81
N PRO A 180 -0.41 -6.08 0.79
CA PRO A 180 -1.00 -6.94 -0.23
C PRO A 180 0.01 -7.89 -0.86
N ARG A 181 1.24 -7.43 -1.10
CA ARG A 181 2.34 -8.25 -1.63
C ARG A 181 2.79 -9.34 -0.68
N GLU A 182 2.81 -9.06 0.62
CA GLU A 182 3.13 -10.06 1.65
C GLU A 182 2.04 -11.11 1.78
N VAL A 183 0.77 -10.71 1.67
CA VAL A 183 -0.39 -11.63 1.63
C VAL A 183 -0.30 -12.52 0.40
N GLU A 184 -0.04 -11.95 -0.79
CA GLU A 184 0.11 -12.68 -2.05
C GLU A 184 1.27 -13.71 -1.98
N ILE A 185 2.40 -13.33 -1.38
CA ILE A 185 3.52 -14.23 -1.14
C ILE A 185 3.09 -15.37 -0.21
N LEU A 186 2.39 -15.08 0.89
CA LEU A 186 1.90 -16.12 1.80
C LEU A 186 0.88 -17.04 1.16
N ASP A 187 0.01 -16.53 0.30
CA ASP A 187 -0.97 -17.33 -0.42
C ASP A 187 -0.29 -18.35 -1.34
N ASN A 188 0.70 -17.92 -2.12
CA ASN A 188 1.51 -18.81 -2.94
C ASN A 188 2.29 -19.84 -2.09
N ILE A 189 2.78 -19.45 -0.91
CA ILE A 189 3.43 -20.36 0.04
C ILE A 189 2.44 -21.38 0.61
N ALA A 190 1.22 -20.98 0.90
CA ALA A 190 0.15 -21.86 1.37
C ALA A 190 -0.19 -22.94 0.35
N GLN A 191 -0.06 -22.62 -0.94
CA GLN A 191 -0.18 -23.58 -2.06
C GLN A 191 1.04 -24.51 -2.21
N GLY A 192 1.99 -24.48 -1.27
CA GLY A 192 3.16 -25.34 -1.29
C GLY A 192 4.33 -24.85 -2.14
N MET A 193 4.27 -23.63 -2.70
CA MET A 193 5.33 -23.11 -3.57
C MET A 193 6.62 -22.83 -2.79
N THR A 194 7.75 -23.14 -3.41
CA THR A 194 9.10 -22.74 -2.95
C THR A 194 9.34 -21.26 -3.25
N ASN A 195 10.31 -20.62 -2.56
CA ASN A 195 10.66 -19.22 -2.83
C ASN A 195 11.00 -18.96 -4.30
N LYS A 196 11.64 -19.95 -4.97
CA LYS A 196 11.96 -19.87 -6.41
C LYS A 196 10.71 -19.87 -7.28
N GLN A 197 9.70 -20.70 -6.95
CA GLN A 197 8.44 -20.74 -7.66
C GLN A 197 7.63 -19.44 -7.43
N VAL A 198 7.55 -18.99 -6.17
CA VAL A 198 6.92 -17.70 -5.82
C VAL A 198 7.59 -16.55 -6.59
N ALA A 199 8.93 -16.50 -6.62
CA ALA A 199 9.69 -15.49 -7.34
C ALA A 199 9.34 -15.48 -8.84
N TYR A 200 9.24 -16.66 -9.45
CA TYR A 200 8.85 -16.81 -10.85
C TYR A 200 7.41 -16.35 -11.10
N THR A 201 6.45 -16.83 -10.28
CA THR A 201 5.02 -16.47 -10.39
C THR A 201 4.79 -14.98 -10.24
N LEU A 202 5.50 -14.34 -9.31
CA LEU A 202 5.33 -12.93 -8.98
C LEU A 202 6.29 -12.00 -9.74
N SER A 203 7.09 -12.53 -10.67
CA SER A 203 8.08 -11.79 -11.49
C SER A 203 9.06 -10.94 -10.66
N ILE A 204 9.53 -11.48 -9.51
CA ILE A 204 10.52 -10.85 -8.62
C ILE A 204 11.72 -11.76 -8.39
N SER A 205 12.78 -11.26 -7.76
CA SER A 205 13.94 -12.09 -7.40
C SER A 205 13.63 -13.01 -6.22
N GLU A 206 14.27 -14.19 -6.15
CA GLU A 206 14.20 -15.09 -4.99
C GLU A 206 14.67 -14.36 -3.71
N GLN A 207 15.64 -13.47 -3.83
CA GLN A 207 16.10 -12.65 -2.69
C GLN A 207 15.02 -11.71 -2.21
N THR A 208 14.22 -11.14 -3.11
CA THR A 208 13.07 -10.29 -2.77
C THR A 208 12.02 -11.08 -2.00
N VAL A 209 11.72 -12.32 -2.42
CA VAL A 209 10.80 -13.21 -1.67
C VAL A 209 11.33 -13.48 -0.27
N LYS A 210 12.63 -13.78 -0.11
CA LYS A 210 13.27 -14.00 1.20
C LYS A 210 13.18 -12.77 2.10
N ASN A 211 13.38 -11.58 1.54
CA ASN A 211 13.26 -10.32 2.27
C ASN A 211 11.82 -10.10 2.76
N HIS A 212 10.82 -10.33 1.89
CA HIS A 212 9.42 -10.26 2.28
C HIS A 212 9.08 -11.29 3.37
N MET A 213 9.54 -12.55 3.24
CA MET A 213 9.33 -13.56 4.28
C MET A 213 9.91 -13.14 5.63
N SER A 214 11.12 -12.60 5.66
CA SER A 214 11.72 -12.08 6.90
C SER A 214 10.90 -10.93 7.50
N SER A 215 10.35 -10.05 6.66
CA SER A 215 9.44 -8.98 7.08
C SER A 215 8.13 -9.54 7.65
N ILE A 216 7.52 -10.51 6.97
CA ILE A 216 6.29 -11.19 7.40
C ILE A 216 6.48 -11.84 8.77
N LEU A 217 7.53 -12.65 8.95
CA LEU A 217 7.81 -13.33 10.21
C LEU A 217 7.94 -12.34 11.38
N ARG A 218 8.67 -11.24 11.15
CA ARG A 218 8.81 -10.16 12.14
C ARG A 218 7.48 -9.48 12.45
N LYS A 219 6.68 -9.12 11.42
CA LYS A 219 5.39 -8.45 11.58
C LYS A 219 4.37 -9.31 12.32
N LEU A 220 4.36 -10.61 12.06
CA LEU A 220 3.45 -11.57 12.70
C LEU A 220 3.97 -12.09 14.04
N SER A 221 5.21 -11.75 14.41
CA SER A 221 5.90 -12.28 15.61
C SER A 221 5.90 -13.81 15.66
N VAL A 222 6.14 -14.45 14.50
CA VAL A 222 6.23 -15.90 14.36
C VAL A 222 7.63 -16.33 13.92
N ASN A 223 7.99 -17.59 14.18
CA ASN A 223 9.35 -18.08 14.04
C ASN A 223 9.64 -18.76 12.68
N ASP A 224 8.62 -19.23 11.98
CA ASP A 224 8.78 -19.94 10.73
C ASP A 224 7.62 -19.67 9.74
N ARG A 225 7.84 -20.08 8.48
CA ARG A 225 6.90 -19.87 7.38
C ARG A 225 5.56 -20.60 7.57
N THR A 226 5.58 -21.76 8.21
CA THR A 226 4.38 -22.55 8.45
C THR A 226 3.49 -21.84 9.47
N GLN A 227 4.07 -21.33 10.55
CA GLN A 227 3.33 -20.52 11.53
C GLN A 227 2.75 -19.25 10.88
N ALA A 228 3.49 -18.60 9.97
CA ALA A 228 2.99 -17.42 9.25
C ALA A 228 1.77 -17.76 8.37
N VAL A 229 1.81 -18.87 7.64
CA VAL A 229 0.69 -19.37 6.83
C VAL A 229 -0.52 -19.71 7.69
N VAL A 230 -0.32 -20.49 8.77
CA VAL A 230 -1.41 -20.86 9.70
C VAL A 230 -2.03 -19.63 10.34
N TYR A 231 -1.21 -18.64 10.71
CA TYR A 231 -1.69 -17.39 11.26
C TYR A 231 -2.55 -16.63 10.23
N ALA A 232 -2.06 -16.46 8.99
CA ALA A 232 -2.78 -15.77 7.93
C ALA A 232 -4.10 -16.47 7.55
N MET A 233 -4.14 -17.82 7.56
CA MET A 233 -5.38 -18.60 7.38
C MET A 233 -6.39 -18.35 8.50
N ARG A 234 -5.94 -18.35 9.75
CA ARG A 234 -6.80 -18.06 10.93
C ARG A 234 -7.38 -16.66 10.90
N GLN A 235 -6.66 -15.71 10.33
CA GLN A 235 -7.11 -14.33 10.16
C GLN A 235 -7.97 -14.13 8.90
N GLY A 236 -8.16 -15.16 8.08
CA GLY A 236 -8.92 -15.09 6.84
C GLY A 236 -8.23 -14.28 5.72
N TRP A 237 -6.92 -14.01 5.84
CA TRP A 237 -6.18 -13.26 4.82
C TRP A 237 -5.83 -14.09 3.59
N ILE A 238 -5.71 -15.41 3.77
CA ILE A 238 -5.49 -16.39 2.70
C ILE A 238 -6.46 -17.55 2.86
N LYS A 239 -6.84 -18.17 1.74
CA LYS A 239 -7.76 -19.31 1.74
C LYS A 239 -7.01 -20.63 1.96
N MET A 240 -7.71 -21.62 2.49
CA MET A 240 -7.23 -23.00 2.46
C MET A 240 -7.12 -23.46 1.00
N PRO A 241 -6.07 -24.20 0.62
CA PRO A 241 -6.06 -24.89 -0.67
C PRO A 241 -7.31 -25.78 -0.75
N GLU A 242 -8.08 -25.67 -1.81
CA GLU A 242 -9.14 -26.64 -2.12
C GLU A 242 -8.44 -27.92 -2.59
N ASP A 243 -8.77 -29.07 -1.98
CA ASP A 243 -8.26 -30.41 -2.35
C ASP A 243 -8.71 -30.84 -3.76
#